data_5be9a40b798b49957560c1745937e51e
#
_entry.id   5be9a40b798b49957560c1745937e51e
#
_cell.length_a   1.000
_cell.length_b   1.000
_cell.length_c   1.000
_cell.angle_alpha   90.00
_cell.angle_beta   90.00
_cell.angle_gamma   90.00
#
_symmetry.space_group_name_H-M   'P 1'
#
loop_
_entity.id
_entity.type
_entity.pdbx_description
1 polymer ?
#
loop_
_entity_poly.entity_id
_entity_poly.type
_entity_poly.pdbx_seq_one_letter_code
_entity_poly.pdbx_strand_id
1 'polypeptide(L)'
;MIRLLKVTPENVNEIIGLSDTLSEEHNEMVAPNVVSLAQAYAYYDSTYVRAIYNDDVPVGFAMFKTNYKRKYFDVDGVYLVRLMIATDYQGKGYGKQAIDLFVDYFRKQGKKHFDVTSGQGQGSPLGFYLNYGFKNTGEIYKGALMLHLDL
;
A
#
# COMPACT_ATOMS: atom_id res chain seq x y z
N MET A 1 15.80 -6.15 -8.83
CA MET A 1 14.56 -6.95 -8.72
C MET A 1 13.81 -6.54 -7.45
N ILE A 2 12.54 -6.27 -7.57
CA ILE A 2 11.73 -5.87 -6.41
C ILE A 2 11.44 -7.07 -5.52
N ARG A 3 11.61 -6.91 -4.23
CA ARG A 3 11.36 -7.91 -3.19
C ARG A 3 10.55 -7.27 -2.05
N LEU A 4 9.73 -8.10 -1.41
CA LEU A 4 8.95 -7.69 -0.23
C LEU A 4 9.57 -8.35 1.01
N LEU A 5 10.10 -7.56 1.90
CA LEU A 5 10.78 -8.04 3.11
C LEU A 5 10.04 -7.59 4.37
N LYS A 6 10.20 -8.35 5.44
CA LYS A 6 9.69 -7.96 6.76
C LYS A 6 10.42 -6.72 7.28
N VAL A 7 9.72 -5.91 8.04
CA VAL A 7 10.35 -4.87 8.86
C VAL A 7 10.92 -5.57 10.11
N THR A 8 12.20 -5.35 10.37
CA THR A 8 12.97 -6.03 11.41
C THR A 8 13.74 -5.01 12.26
N PRO A 9 14.30 -5.40 13.41
CA PRO A 9 15.15 -4.49 14.19
C PRO A 9 16.34 -3.93 13.38
N GLU A 10 16.81 -4.67 12.39
CA GLU A 10 17.97 -4.26 11.58
C GLU A 10 17.61 -3.20 10.52
N ASN A 11 16.37 -3.15 10.05
CA ASN A 11 15.98 -2.23 8.97
C ASN A 11 14.93 -1.18 9.37
N VAL A 12 14.32 -1.26 10.55
CA VAL A 12 13.18 -0.43 10.93
C VAL A 12 13.49 1.08 10.86
N ASN A 13 14.66 1.50 11.29
CA ASN A 13 15.03 2.93 11.27
C ASN A 13 15.18 3.44 9.83
N GLU A 14 15.75 2.64 8.95
CA GLU A 14 15.88 2.99 7.53
C GLU A 14 14.51 3.07 6.85
N ILE A 15 13.60 2.13 7.15
CA ILE A 15 12.23 2.14 6.63
C ILE A 15 11.45 3.35 7.13
N ILE A 16 11.59 3.72 8.40
CA ILE A 16 10.99 4.94 8.95
C ILE A 16 11.46 6.17 8.16
N GLY A 17 12.76 6.27 7.91
CA GLY A 17 13.35 7.39 7.20
C GLY A 17 12.90 7.55 5.75
N LEU A 18 12.41 6.50 5.10
CA LEU A 18 11.98 6.58 3.70
C LEU A 18 10.84 7.58 3.47
N SER A 19 9.91 7.73 4.40
CA SER A 19 8.80 8.67 4.26
C SER A 19 9.22 10.13 4.43
N ASP A 20 10.38 10.40 5.03
CA ASP A 20 10.93 11.75 5.16
C ASP A 20 11.39 12.31 3.80
N THR A 21 11.57 11.45 2.80
CA THR A 21 11.98 11.84 1.45
C THR A 21 10.81 12.31 0.58
N LEU A 22 9.55 12.13 1.02
CA LEU A 22 8.38 12.49 0.24
C LEU A 22 8.22 14.01 0.17
N SER A 23 7.70 14.51 -0.97
CA SER A 23 7.29 15.90 -1.10
C SER A 23 6.17 16.23 -0.11
N GLU A 24 5.98 17.52 0.21
CA GLU A 24 4.87 17.96 1.08
C GLU A 24 3.52 17.44 0.59
N GLU A 25 3.28 17.52 -0.73
CA GLU A 25 2.07 17.02 -1.35
C GLU A 25 1.85 15.51 -1.09
N HIS A 26 2.88 14.69 -1.23
CA HIS A 26 2.80 13.26 -0.95
C HIS A 26 2.66 12.98 0.55
N ASN A 27 3.31 13.75 1.42
CA ASN A 27 3.18 13.62 2.86
C ASN A 27 1.76 13.92 3.37
N GLU A 28 1.03 14.79 2.69
CA GLU A 28 -0.39 15.04 2.99
C GLU A 28 -1.29 13.85 2.65
N MET A 29 -0.88 13.02 1.69
CA MET A 29 -1.65 11.87 1.19
C MET A 29 -1.32 10.56 1.88
N VAL A 30 -0.13 10.45 2.46
CA VAL A 30 0.37 9.20 3.07
C VAL A 30 0.91 9.50 4.46
N ALA A 31 0.41 8.81 5.48
CA ALA A 31 0.95 8.94 6.82
C ALA A 31 2.43 8.53 6.86
N PRO A 32 3.24 9.18 7.72
CA PRO A 32 4.64 8.77 7.92
C PRO A 32 4.74 7.29 8.30
N ASN A 33 5.80 6.62 7.85
CA ASN A 33 5.98 5.18 8.10
C ASN A 33 6.00 4.84 9.58
N VAL A 34 6.52 5.71 10.45
CA VAL A 34 6.51 5.48 11.90
C VAL A 34 5.10 5.38 12.46
N VAL A 35 4.15 6.19 11.97
CA VAL A 35 2.74 6.12 12.37
C VAL A 35 2.13 4.79 11.92
N SER A 36 2.37 4.40 10.69
CA SER A 36 1.88 3.12 10.15
C SER A 36 2.41 1.92 10.90
N LEU A 37 3.70 1.93 11.27
CA LEU A 37 4.32 0.86 12.05
C LEU A 37 3.75 0.79 13.48
N ALA A 38 3.49 1.92 14.11
CA ALA A 38 2.84 1.95 15.43
C ALA A 38 1.40 1.39 15.37
N GLN A 39 0.64 1.74 14.33
CA GLN A 39 -0.69 1.19 14.10
C GLN A 39 -0.63 -0.33 13.83
N ALA A 40 0.32 -0.78 13.02
CA ALA A 40 0.53 -2.19 12.73
C ALA A 40 0.89 -2.99 13.98
N TYR A 41 1.65 -2.42 14.90
CA TYR A 41 1.94 -3.03 16.19
C TYR A 41 0.66 -3.20 17.04
N ALA A 42 -0.18 -2.16 17.12
CA ALA A 42 -1.42 -2.20 17.89
C ALA A 42 -2.46 -3.17 17.29
N TYR A 43 -2.51 -3.29 15.98
CA TYR A 43 -3.43 -4.17 15.23
C TYR A 43 -2.70 -5.33 14.57
N TYR A 44 -1.74 -5.94 15.28
CA TYR A 44 -0.82 -6.94 14.71
C TYR A 44 -1.52 -8.16 14.11
N ASP A 45 -2.70 -8.54 14.59
CA ASP A 45 -3.45 -9.69 14.11
C ASP A 45 -4.27 -9.41 12.83
N SER A 46 -4.43 -8.15 12.46
CA SER A 46 -5.24 -7.73 11.32
C SER A 46 -4.49 -6.82 10.34
N THR A 47 -3.19 -6.67 10.50
CA THR A 47 -2.34 -5.89 9.60
C THR A 47 -1.24 -6.74 8.98
N TYR A 48 -0.84 -6.34 7.79
CA TYR A 48 0.29 -6.94 7.07
C TYR A 48 1.16 -5.80 6.54
N VAL A 49 2.40 -5.75 6.98
CA VAL A 49 3.35 -4.72 6.55
C VAL A 49 4.55 -5.34 5.86
N ARG A 50 5.04 -4.66 4.84
CA ARG A 50 6.28 -5.04 4.15
C ARG A 50 7.07 -3.82 3.75
N ALA A 51 8.39 -3.94 3.89
CA ALA A 51 9.35 -3.07 3.23
C ALA A 51 9.51 -3.53 1.77
N ILE A 52 9.60 -2.57 0.87
CA ILE A 52 9.80 -2.79 -0.55
C ILE A 52 11.27 -2.51 -0.85
N TYR A 53 11.95 -3.50 -1.40
CA TYR A 53 13.37 -3.44 -1.73
C TYR A 53 13.58 -3.57 -3.24
N ASN A 54 14.52 -2.82 -3.77
CA ASN A 54 15.14 -3.12 -5.07
C ASN A 54 16.51 -3.72 -4.79
N ASP A 55 16.65 -5.02 -5.03
CA ASP A 55 17.81 -5.80 -4.60
C ASP A 55 18.04 -5.64 -3.08
N ASP A 56 19.14 -5.01 -2.66
CA ASP A 56 19.47 -4.82 -1.25
C ASP A 56 19.15 -3.41 -0.72
N VAL A 57 18.50 -2.58 -1.54
CA VAL A 57 18.19 -1.19 -1.20
C VAL A 57 16.70 -1.04 -0.89
N PRO A 58 16.34 -0.56 0.32
CA PRO A 58 14.95 -0.25 0.64
C PRO A 58 14.48 0.97 -0.17
N VAL A 59 13.35 0.83 -0.85
CA VAL A 59 12.81 1.87 -1.74
C VAL A 59 11.39 2.29 -1.38
N GLY A 60 10.71 1.52 -0.52
CA GLY A 60 9.34 1.82 -0.17
C GLY A 60 8.79 0.99 0.97
N PHE A 61 7.50 1.20 1.24
CA PHE A 61 6.79 0.56 2.34
C PHE A 61 5.32 0.40 1.98
N ALA A 62 4.71 -0.69 2.44
CA ALA A 62 3.27 -0.91 2.30
C ALA A 62 2.67 -1.51 3.57
N MET A 63 1.43 -1.13 3.84
CA MET A 63 0.62 -1.65 4.96
C MET A 63 -0.78 -1.98 4.48
N PHE A 64 -1.25 -3.17 4.86
CA PHE A 64 -2.57 -3.68 4.52
C PHE A 64 -3.37 -4.03 5.78
N LYS A 65 -4.68 -3.91 5.67
CA LYS A 65 -5.67 -4.54 6.53
C LYS A 65 -6.05 -5.90 5.92
N THR A 66 -5.87 -6.98 6.67
CA THR A 66 -6.02 -8.35 6.13
C THR A 66 -7.35 -9.00 6.45
N ASN A 67 -8.06 -8.54 7.50
CA ASN A 67 -9.40 -9.00 7.87
C ASN A 67 -10.46 -8.01 7.37
N TYR A 68 -10.28 -7.53 6.14
CA TYR A 68 -11.15 -6.54 5.53
C TYR A 68 -12.27 -7.23 4.78
N LYS A 69 -13.52 -6.91 5.17
CA LYS A 69 -14.71 -7.29 4.42
C LYS A 69 -15.42 -6.03 3.96
N ARG A 70 -15.64 -5.95 2.68
CA ARG A 70 -16.37 -4.84 2.11
C ARG A 70 -17.86 -4.98 2.43
N LYS A 71 -18.52 -3.87 2.74
CA LYS A 71 -19.92 -3.82 3.21
C LYS A 71 -20.91 -4.64 2.37
N TYR A 72 -20.63 -4.78 1.08
CA TYR A 72 -21.54 -5.45 0.13
C TYR A 72 -20.96 -6.74 -0.46
N PHE A 73 -19.80 -7.18 -0.01
CA PHE A 73 -19.17 -8.42 -0.46
C PHE A 73 -18.91 -9.31 0.75
N ASP A 74 -19.54 -10.47 0.74
CA ASP A 74 -19.37 -11.49 1.79
C ASP A 74 -18.15 -12.36 1.53
N VAL A 75 -17.09 -11.77 1.00
CA VAL A 75 -15.85 -12.47 0.66
C VAL A 75 -14.64 -11.79 1.29
N ASP A 76 -13.66 -12.60 1.64
CA ASP A 76 -12.41 -12.12 2.21
C ASP A 76 -11.61 -11.28 1.24
N GLY A 77 -11.17 -10.14 1.71
CA GLY A 77 -10.36 -9.21 0.95
C GLY A 77 -9.26 -8.59 1.77
N VAL A 78 -8.46 -7.79 1.10
CA VAL A 78 -7.44 -6.95 1.70
C VAL A 78 -7.68 -5.50 1.31
N TYR A 79 -7.32 -4.60 2.22
CA TYR A 79 -7.40 -3.16 2.01
C TYR A 79 -6.00 -2.56 2.14
N LEU A 80 -5.53 -1.91 1.09
CA LEU A 80 -4.26 -1.20 1.09
C LEU A 80 -4.40 0.10 1.86
N VAL A 81 -3.83 0.15 3.05
CA VAL A 81 -3.88 1.34 3.93
C VAL A 81 -2.83 2.36 3.53
N ARG A 82 -1.62 1.89 3.23
CA ARG A 82 -0.46 2.73 2.89
C ARG A 82 0.38 2.06 1.81
N LEU A 83 0.76 2.83 0.82
CA LEU A 83 1.81 2.47 -0.14
C LEU A 83 2.63 3.72 -0.43
N MET A 84 3.93 3.64 -0.24
CA MET A 84 4.82 4.71 -0.64
C MET A 84 6.09 4.16 -1.29
N ILE A 85 6.58 4.88 -2.27
CA ILE A 85 7.92 4.73 -2.83
C ILE A 85 8.67 6.03 -2.54
N ALA A 86 9.87 5.92 -2.00
CA ALA A 86 10.70 7.09 -1.70
C ALA A 86 10.98 7.91 -2.97
N THR A 87 11.09 9.22 -2.81
CA THR A 87 11.13 10.18 -3.93
C THR A 87 12.18 9.82 -4.99
N ASP A 88 13.39 9.46 -4.56
CA ASP A 88 14.49 9.15 -5.48
C ASP A 88 14.26 7.88 -6.31
N TYR A 89 13.28 7.08 -5.94
CA TYR A 89 12.97 5.79 -6.57
C TYR A 89 11.63 5.79 -7.32
N GLN A 90 10.92 6.91 -7.33
CA GLN A 90 9.67 7.05 -8.07
C GLN A 90 9.91 7.10 -9.58
N GLY A 91 8.88 6.78 -10.36
CA GLY A 91 8.94 6.82 -11.83
C GLY A 91 9.73 5.67 -12.47
N LYS A 92 10.13 4.67 -11.71
CA LYS A 92 10.91 3.50 -12.19
C LYS A 92 10.07 2.22 -12.31
N GLY A 93 8.77 2.30 -12.05
CA GLY A 93 7.86 1.14 -12.08
C GLY A 93 7.89 0.26 -10.83
N TYR A 94 8.56 0.67 -9.77
CA TYR A 94 8.68 -0.13 -8.55
C TYR A 94 7.35 -0.31 -7.82
N GLY A 95 6.50 0.71 -7.81
CA GLY A 95 5.16 0.62 -7.22
C GLY A 95 4.31 -0.44 -7.91
N LYS A 96 4.33 -0.48 -9.25
CA LYS A 96 3.61 -1.51 -10.02
C LYS A 96 4.14 -2.90 -9.72
N GLN A 97 5.45 -3.08 -9.72
CA GLN A 97 6.07 -4.37 -9.41
C GLN A 97 5.73 -4.83 -7.99
N ALA A 98 5.70 -3.91 -7.02
CA ALA A 98 5.30 -4.23 -5.66
C ALA A 98 3.82 -4.68 -5.60
N ILE A 99 2.93 -3.98 -6.29
CA ILE A 99 1.51 -4.37 -6.36
C ILE A 99 1.38 -5.78 -7.00
N ASP A 100 2.10 -6.06 -8.08
CA ASP A 100 2.10 -7.40 -8.71
C ASP A 100 2.44 -8.50 -7.68
N LEU A 101 3.46 -8.27 -6.84
CA LEU A 101 3.85 -9.22 -5.80
C LEU A 101 2.80 -9.36 -4.69
N PHE A 102 2.17 -8.26 -4.27
CA PHE A 102 1.09 -8.30 -3.28
C PHE A 102 -0.15 -9.01 -3.83
N VAL A 103 -0.53 -8.74 -5.07
CA VAL A 103 -1.64 -9.42 -5.75
C VAL A 103 -1.41 -10.93 -5.77
N ASP A 104 -0.21 -11.35 -6.18
CA ASP A 104 0.16 -12.77 -6.23
C ASP A 104 0.12 -13.40 -4.82
N TYR A 105 0.70 -12.72 -3.84
CA TYR A 105 0.71 -13.19 -2.45
C TYR A 105 -0.71 -13.37 -1.90
N PHE A 106 -1.56 -12.34 -1.99
CA PHE A 106 -2.90 -12.42 -1.42
C PHE A 106 -3.83 -13.37 -2.17
N ARG A 107 -3.65 -13.50 -3.49
CA ARG A 107 -4.34 -14.53 -4.28
C ARG A 107 -4.00 -15.93 -3.78
N LYS A 108 -2.74 -16.21 -3.51
CA LYS A 108 -2.28 -17.48 -2.94
C LYS A 108 -2.81 -17.72 -1.51
N GLN A 109 -3.08 -16.66 -0.76
CA GLN A 109 -3.72 -16.73 0.56
C GLN A 109 -5.25 -16.92 0.47
N GLY A 110 -5.81 -17.03 -0.71
CA GLY A 110 -7.25 -17.21 -0.92
C GLY A 110 -8.09 -15.94 -0.81
N LYS A 111 -7.46 -14.77 -0.75
CA LYS A 111 -8.19 -13.50 -0.77
C LYS A 111 -8.85 -13.29 -2.14
N LYS A 112 -10.03 -12.71 -2.15
CA LYS A 112 -10.86 -12.58 -3.34
C LYS A 112 -10.89 -11.18 -3.93
N HIS A 113 -10.57 -10.15 -3.12
CA HIS A 113 -10.51 -8.79 -3.61
C HIS A 113 -9.43 -7.98 -2.89
N PHE A 114 -8.98 -6.96 -3.58
CA PHE A 114 -7.98 -6.01 -3.12
C PHE A 114 -8.55 -4.62 -3.36
N ASP A 115 -8.83 -3.91 -2.28
CA ASP A 115 -9.40 -2.56 -2.33
C ASP A 115 -8.36 -1.52 -1.89
N VAL A 116 -8.50 -0.32 -2.41
CA VAL A 116 -7.72 0.84 -2.02
C VAL A 116 -8.58 2.09 -2.16
N THR A 117 -8.36 3.09 -1.33
CA THR A 117 -8.94 4.41 -1.53
C THR A 117 -7.92 5.36 -2.14
N SER A 118 -8.38 6.25 -2.99
CA SER A 118 -7.55 7.30 -3.60
C SER A 118 -8.24 8.64 -3.52
N GLY A 119 -7.50 9.66 -3.12
CA GLY A 119 -7.90 11.04 -3.32
C GLY A 119 -8.03 11.36 -4.80
N GLN A 120 -8.76 12.41 -5.09
CA GLN A 120 -8.90 12.99 -6.43
C GLN A 120 -8.14 14.30 -6.48
N GLY A 121 -7.56 14.62 -7.60
CA GLY A 121 -6.86 15.88 -7.79
C GLY A 121 -5.39 15.67 -8.14
N GLN A 122 -4.70 16.79 -8.24
CA GLN A 122 -3.29 16.79 -8.63
C GLN A 122 -2.42 16.08 -7.59
N GLY A 123 -1.51 15.24 -8.06
CA GLY A 123 -0.61 14.48 -7.20
C GLY A 123 -1.22 13.22 -6.59
N SER A 124 -2.53 12.95 -6.77
CA SER A 124 -3.16 11.73 -6.27
C SER A 124 -2.69 10.50 -7.05
N PRO A 125 -2.65 9.30 -6.43
CA PRO A 125 -2.28 8.07 -7.12
C PRO A 125 -3.44 7.45 -7.93
N LEU A 126 -4.54 8.17 -8.14
CA LEU A 126 -5.73 7.65 -8.82
C LEU A 126 -5.40 7.07 -10.20
N GLY A 127 -4.67 7.83 -11.02
CA GLY A 127 -4.28 7.38 -12.36
C GLY A 127 -3.42 6.12 -12.33
N PHE A 128 -2.53 6.02 -11.35
CA PHE A 128 -1.71 4.82 -11.15
C PHE A 128 -2.57 3.57 -10.90
N TYR A 129 -3.54 3.66 -10.00
CA TYR A 129 -4.42 2.52 -9.71
C TYR A 129 -5.35 2.17 -10.86
N LEU A 130 -5.93 3.17 -11.52
CA LEU A 130 -6.80 2.93 -12.68
C LEU A 130 -6.02 2.29 -13.84
N ASN A 131 -4.81 2.76 -14.12
CA ASN A 131 -3.94 2.17 -15.14
C ASN A 131 -3.49 0.76 -14.78
N TYR A 132 -3.36 0.46 -13.51
CA TYR A 132 -3.05 -0.90 -13.05
C TYR A 132 -4.21 -1.88 -13.34
N GLY A 133 -5.44 -1.43 -13.29
CA GLY A 133 -6.63 -2.25 -13.51
C GLY A 133 -7.66 -2.21 -12.38
N PHE A 134 -7.43 -1.38 -11.35
CA PHE A 134 -8.45 -1.13 -10.33
C PHE A 134 -9.65 -0.43 -10.96
N LYS A 135 -10.83 -0.79 -10.50
CA LYS A 135 -12.10 -0.19 -10.97
C LYS A 135 -12.61 0.80 -9.94
N ASN A 136 -13.07 1.94 -10.41
CA ASN A 136 -13.77 2.90 -9.57
C ASN A 136 -15.15 2.33 -9.23
N THR A 137 -15.43 2.14 -7.94
CA THR A 137 -16.69 1.57 -7.47
C THR A 137 -17.82 2.60 -7.41
N GLY A 138 -17.51 3.90 -7.52
CA GLY A 138 -18.44 4.98 -7.27
C GLY A 138 -18.68 5.28 -5.79
N GLU A 139 -18.14 4.49 -4.90
CA GLU A 139 -18.27 4.71 -3.45
C GLU A 139 -17.20 5.68 -2.95
N ILE A 140 -17.60 6.52 -1.98
CA ILE A 140 -16.70 7.45 -1.27
C ILE A 140 -16.55 6.94 0.17
N TYR A 141 -15.31 6.81 0.60
CA TYR A 141 -14.97 6.45 1.97
C TYR A 141 -14.02 7.50 2.54
N LYS A 142 -14.46 8.18 3.60
CA LYS A 142 -13.71 9.28 4.24
C LYS A 142 -13.17 10.32 3.24
N GLY A 143 -14.01 10.69 2.25
CA GLY A 143 -13.67 11.67 1.23
C GLY A 143 -12.82 11.18 0.06
N ALA A 144 -12.47 9.90 0.02
CA ALA A 144 -11.68 9.29 -1.04
C ALA A 144 -12.50 8.27 -1.85
N LEU A 145 -12.16 8.11 -3.12
CA LEU A 145 -12.77 7.10 -3.99
C LEU A 145 -12.35 5.69 -3.57
N MET A 146 -13.30 4.80 -3.44
CA MET A 146 -13.03 3.36 -3.26
C MET A 146 -12.77 2.70 -4.61
N LEU A 147 -11.61 2.10 -4.75
CA LEU A 147 -11.18 1.37 -5.94
C LEU A 147 -11.08 -0.12 -5.62
N HIS A 148 -11.40 -0.96 -6.58
CA HIS A 148 -11.52 -2.41 -6.39
C HIS A 148 -10.79 -3.18 -7.47
N LEU A 149 -10.10 -4.25 -7.05
CA LEU A 149 -9.47 -5.22 -7.94
C LEU A 149 -9.90 -6.63 -7.50
N ASP A 150 -10.43 -7.42 -8.45
CA ASP A 150 -10.68 -8.85 -8.23
C ASP A 150 -9.35 -9.64 -8.23
N LEU A 151 -9.20 -10.55 -7.28
CA LEU A 151 -8.03 -11.41 -7.19
C LEU A 151 -8.22 -12.80 -7.80
#